data_f34a41db7dd84605d7dfe76675e8d772
#
_entry.id   f34a41db7dd84605d7dfe76675e8d772
#
_cell.length_a   1.000
_cell.length_b   1.000
_cell.length_c   1.000
_cell.angle_alpha   90.00
_cell.angle_beta   90.00
_cell.angle_gamma   90.00
#
_symmetry.space_group_name_H-M   'P 1'
#
loop_
_entity.id
_entity.type
_entity.pdbx_description
1 polymer ?
#
loop_
_entity_poly.entity_id
_entity_poly.type
_entity_poly.pdbx_seq_one_letter_code
_entity_poly.pdbx_strand_id
1 'polypeptide(L)'
;MYKVFIKDKRIVFTNNQQYVDNVESELRLRFFSSDLTTILLDLLHRVKRLQEIVIVVDDVENAFNQFKSSFTLIEAAGGVVKNKQHKTLFIYRLDNWDLPKGKIEKGEQIEEAAIREVEEECAVTGLKIVKPLNDSYHIYHLNDNPILKKTYWFEMQTDFDGKLIPQTEEGIEKVEWFTDEQIKEIALKNTYSSIADFLASSLRT
;
A
#
# COMPACT_ATOMS: atom_id res chain seq x y z
N MET A 1 -2.51 0.52 14.92
CA MET A 1 -2.34 -0.78 14.22
C MET A 1 -1.56 -0.56 12.95
N TYR A 2 -0.53 -1.37 12.68
CA TYR A 2 0.24 -1.35 11.44
C TYR A 2 0.12 -2.70 10.74
N LYS A 3 -0.03 -2.67 9.41
CA LYS A 3 -0.05 -3.86 8.57
C LYS A 3 1.10 -3.77 7.57
N VAL A 4 1.93 -4.78 7.51
CA VAL A 4 3.07 -4.87 6.58
C VAL A 4 2.86 -6.05 5.66
N PHE A 5 2.82 -5.80 4.38
CA PHE A 5 2.59 -6.82 3.36
C PHE A 5 3.91 -7.34 2.78
N ILE A 6 3.93 -8.64 2.50
CA ILE A 6 5.03 -9.36 1.87
C ILE A 6 4.39 -10.29 0.84
N LYS A 7 4.30 -9.86 -0.41
CA LYS A 7 3.44 -10.51 -1.44
C LYS A 7 1.99 -10.57 -0.94
N ASP A 8 1.42 -11.78 -0.84
CA ASP A 8 0.04 -12.02 -0.39
C ASP A 8 -0.10 -12.21 1.12
N LYS A 9 1.01 -12.17 1.86
CA LYS A 9 1.06 -12.39 3.30
C LYS A 9 1.29 -11.09 4.05
N ARG A 10 1.00 -11.10 5.37
CA ARG A 10 1.17 -9.89 6.18
C ARG A 10 1.62 -10.15 7.62
N ILE A 11 2.28 -9.14 8.19
CA ILE A 11 2.54 -9.01 9.62
C ILE A 11 1.69 -7.85 10.13
N VAL A 12 0.97 -8.07 11.22
CA VAL A 12 0.10 -7.07 11.84
C VAL A 12 0.58 -6.77 13.25
N PHE A 13 0.85 -5.49 13.55
CA PHE A 13 1.16 -4.99 14.87
C PHE A 13 -0.08 -4.31 15.45
N THR A 14 -0.58 -4.80 16.58
CA THR A 14 -1.84 -4.29 17.13
C THR A 14 -1.93 -4.45 18.64
N ASN A 15 -2.71 -3.59 19.29
CA ASN A 15 -3.27 -3.76 20.63
C ASN A 15 -4.80 -3.87 20.60
N ASN A 16 -5.40 -3.96 19.40
CA ASN A 16 -6.85 -4.04 19.24
C ASN A 16 -7.35 -5.48 19.46
N GLN A 17 -7.92 -5.75 20.64
CA GLN A 17 -8.42 -7.07 21.00
C GLN A 17 -9.54 -7.54 20.06
N GLN A 18 -10.42 -6.64 19.61
CA GLN A 18 -11.49 -7.00 18.65
C GLN A 18 -10.92 -7.49 17.31
N TYR A 19 -9.82 -6.89 16.85
CA TYR A 19 -9.13 -7.40 15.65
C TYR A 19 -8.57 -8.80 15.92
N VAL A 20 -7.89 -8.99 17.05
CA VAL A 20 -7.27 -10.27 17.44
C VAL A 20 -8.31 -11.39 17.54
N ASP A 21 -9.50 -11.10 18.08
CA ASP A 21 -10.56 -12.09 18.28
C ASP A 21 -11.25 -12.51 16.97
N ASN A 22 -11.28 -11.60 15.99
CA ASN A 22 -11.96 -11.82 14.69
C ASN A 22 -11.05 -12.33 13.59
N VAL A 23 -9.75 -12.43 13.83
CA VAL A 23 -8.78 -12.90 12.83
C VAL A 23 -8.41 -14.35 13.09
N GLU A 24 -8.56 -15.19 12.07
CA GLU A 24 -8.04 -16.56 12.05
C GLU A 24 -6.53 -16.52 11.71
N SER A 25 -5.71 -16.07 12.65
CA SER A 25 -4.26 -16.08 12.50
C SER A 25 -3.67 -17.37 13.07
N GLU A 26 -2.83 -18.03 12.27
CA GLU A 26 -2.13 -19.26 12.70
C GLU A 26 -0.98 -18.98 13.67
N LEU A 27 -0.46 -17.74 13.70
CA LEU A 27 0.64 -17.34 14.59
C LEU A 27 0.34 -16.00 15.24
N ARG A 28 0.23 -16.03 16.58
CA ARG A 28 0.07 -14.84 17.42
C ARG A 28 1.24 -14.74 18.40
N LEU A 29 1.89 -13.58 18.42
CA LEU A 29 2.96 -13.28 19.37
C LEU A 29 2.49 -12.18 20.31
N ARG A 30 2.77 -12.33 21.61
CA ARG A 30 2.51 -11.30 22.63
C ARG A 30 3.77 -10.53 23.04
N PHE A 31 4.77 -10.60 22.20
CA PHE A 31 6.07 -9.96 22.40
C PHE A 31 6.73 -9.74 21.05
N PHE A 32 7.48 -8.68 20.91
CA PHE A 32 8.30 -8.41 19.74
C PHE A 32 9.64 -7.77 20.15
N SER A 33 10.72 -8.20 19.51
CA SER A 33 12.01 -7.51 19.46
C SER A 33 12.53 -7.55 18.01
N SER A 34 13.44 -6.65 17.67
CA SER A 34 14.03 -6.57 16.31
C SER A 34 14.67 -7.89 15.85
N ASP A 35 15.22 -8.68 16.78
CA ASP A 35 15.83 -9.98 16.49
C ASP A 35 14.86 -10.99 15.89
N LEU A 36 13.55 -10.85 16.17
CA LEU A 36 12.51 -11.70 15.59
C LEU A 36 12.22 -11.39 14.13
N THR A 37 12.60 -10.23 13.63
CA THR A 37 12.26 -9.80 12.26
C THR A 37 12.65 -10.85 11.21
N THR A 38 13.91 -11.25 11.20
CA THR A 38 14.41 -12.25 10.23
C THR A 38 13.68 -13.59 10.37
N ILE A 39 13.41 -14.01 11.59
CA ILE A 39 12.70 -15.27 11.86
C ILE A 39 11.27 -15.22 11.33
N LEU A 40 10.56 -14.12 11.53
CA LEU A 40 9.18 -13.94 11.06
C LEU A 40 9.10 -13.89 9.54
N LEU A 41 10.05 -13.21 8.89
CA LEU A 41 10.14 -13.16 7.43
C LEU A 41 10.43 -14.55 6.85
N ASP A 42 11.36 -15.31 7.46
CA ASP A 42 11.68 -16.67 7.04
C ASP A 42 10.48 -17.61 7.23
N LEU A 43 9.75 -17.50 8.34
CA LEU A 43 8.52 -18.27 8.56
C LEU A 43 7.45 -17.98 7.51
N LEU A 44 7.19 -16.72 7.21
CA LEU A 44 6.26 -16.33 6.14
C LEU A 44 6.70 -16.85 4.77
N HIS A 45 8.01 -16.86 4.51
CA HIS A 45 8.54 -17.38 3.25
C HIS A 45 8.38 -18.90 3.14
N ARG A 46 8.75 -19.65 4.17
CA ARG A 46 8.81 -21.13 4.14
C ARG A 46 7.48 -21.81 4.39
N VAL A 47 6.66 -21.27 5.27
CA VAL A 47 5.37 -21.88 5.65
C VAL A 47 4.28 -21.40 4.71
N LYS A 48 3.98 -22.16 3.67
CA LYS A 48 3.03 -21.75 2.61
C LYS A 48 1.64 -21.42 3.13
N ARG A 49 1.11 -22.18 4.09
CA ARG A 49 -0.21 -21.98 4.68
C ARG A 49 -0.29 -20.74 5.58
N LEU A 50 0.82 -20.28 6.16
CA LEU A 50 0.85 -19.11 7.04
C LEU A 50 0.65 -17.84 6.20
N GLN A 51 -0.51 -17.21 6.34
CA GLN A 51 -0.87 -16.01 5.60
C GLN A 51 -0.68 -14.74 6.42
N GLU A 52 -0.81 -14.86 7.75
CA GLU A 52 -0.75 -13.72 8.64
C GLU A 52 -0.04 -14.06 9.96
N ILE A 53 0.80 -13.14 10.43
CA ILE A 53 1.36 -13.15 11.77
C ILE A 53 0.81 -11.94 12.51
N VAL A 54 0.20 -12.14 13.67
CA VAL A 54 -0.32 -11.06 14.52
C VAL A 54 0.60 -10.88 15.73
N ILE A 55 1.14 -9.67 15.89
CA ILE A 55 1.96 -9.25 17.00
C ILE A 55 1.10 -8.37 17.89
N VAL A 56 0.72 -8.91 19.05
CA VAL A 56 -0.17 -8.26 20.01
C VAL A 56 0.70 -7.64 21.12
N VAL A 57 0.82 -6.33 21.15
CA VAL A 57 1.69 -5.58 22.07
C VAL A 57 1.01 -4.31 22.53
N ASP A 58 1.30 -3.85 23.76
CA ASP A 58 0.72 -2.62 24.31
C ASP A 58 1.26 -1.38 23.57
N ASP A 59 2.57 -1.29 23.42
CA ASP A 59 3.23 -0.21 22.67
C ASP A 59 3.48 -0.63 21.22
N VAL A 60 2.43 -0.50 20.40
CA VAL A 60 2.43 -0.87 18.99
C VAL A 60 3.42 -0.03 18.19
N GLU A 61 3.57 1.25 18.53
CA GLU A 61 4.46 2.15 17.80
C GLU A 61 5.92 1.81 18.01
N ASN A 62 6.32 1.55 19.27
CA ASN A 62 7.68 1.14 19.58
C ASN A 62 8.04 -0.20 18.91
N ALA A 63 7.15 -1.19 19.00
CA ALA A 63 7.35 -2.48 18.33
C ALA A 63 7.51 -2.33 16.82
N PHE A 64 6.67 -1.50 16.20
CA PHE A 64 6.76 -1.23 14.76
C PHE A 64 8.02 -0.45 14.38
N ASN A 65 8.47 0.50 15.22
CA ASN A 65 9.73 1.23 15.00
C ASN A 65 10.95 0.29 15.09
N GLN A 66 10.96 -0.64 16.04
CA GLN A 66 11.98 -1.68 16.12
C GLN A 66 11.98 -2.57 14.87
N PHE A 67 10.79 -2.96 14.36
CA PHE A 67 10.67 -3.72 13.14
C PHE A 67 11.23 -2.94 11.93
N LYS A 68 10.84 -1.67 11.77
CA LYS A 68 11.32 -0.79 10.70
C LYS A 68 12.85 -0.65 10.67
N SER A 69 13.50 -0.63 11.83
CA SER A 69 14.96 -0.48 11.91
C SER A 69 15.76 -1.62 11.27
N SER A 70 15.10 -2.75 10.98
CA SER A 70 15.71 -3.91 10.32
C SER A 70 15.76 -3.79 8.79
N PHE A 71 15.27 -2.69 8.21
CA PHE A 71 15.14 -2.52 6.76
C PHE A 71 15.77 -1.22 6.27
N THR A 72 16.11 -1.20 4.99
CA THR A 72 16.26 0.06 4.27
C THR A 72 14.86 0.60 3.96
N LEU A 73 14.56 1.81 4.45
CA LEU A 73 13.28 2.47 4.19
C LEU A 73 13.31 3.17 2.83
N ILE A 74 12.30 2.92 2.01
CA ILE A 74 11.99 3.70 0.81
C ILE A 74 10.63 4.33 1.00
N GLU A 75 10.55 5.63 0.80
CA GLU A 75 9.31 6.39 0.89
C GLU A 75 8.75 6.69 -0.49
N ALA A 76 7.44 6.55 -0.61
CA ALA A 76 6.68 6.80 -1.83
C ALA A 76 5.41 7.58 -1.47
N ALA A 77 4.85 8.26 -2.46
CA ALA A 77 3.58 8.94 -2.32
C ALA A 77 2.69 8.68 -3.54
N GLY A 78 1.38 8.71 -3.36
CA GLY A 78 0.43 8.50 -4.45
C GLY A 78 -0.99 8.86 -4.08
N GLY A 79 -1.93 8.59 -4.98
CA GLY A 79 -3.30 9.07 -4.86
C GLY A 79 -4.39 8.06 -5.17
N VAL A 80 -5.49 8.17 -4.40
CA VAL A 80 -6.81 7.68 -4.79
C VAL A 80 -7.52 8.85 -5.46
N VAL A 81 -7.43 8.91 -6.78
CA VAL A 81 -7.91 10.05 -7.57
C VAL A 81 -9.33 9.80 -8.04
N LYS A 82 -10.24 10.75 -7.78
CA LYS A 82 -11.63 10.74 -8.29
C LYS A 82 -11.84 11.86 -9.31
N ASN A 83 -12.50 11.51 -10.41
CA ASN A 83 -12.95 12.49 -11.40
C ASN A 83 -14.36 13.01 -11.10
N LYS A 84 -14.88 13.95 -11.94
CA LYS A 84 -16.25 14.53 -11.83
C LYS A 84 -17.38 13.48 -11.83
N GLN A 85 -17.15 12.31 -12.40
CA GLN A 85 -18.11 11.21 -12.44
C GLN A 85 -17.94 10.25 -11.24
N HIS A 86 -17.16 10.64 -10.23
CA HIS A 86 -16.81 9.82 -9.06
C HIS A 86 -16.12 8.49 -9.39
N LYS A 87 -15.54 8.35 -10.59
CA LYS A 87 -14.72 7.20 -10.96
C LYS A 87 -13.33 7.35 -10.37
N THR A 88 -12.74 6.24 -9.95
CA THR A 88 -11.39 6.17 -9.39
C THR A 88 -10.37 5.78 -10.46
N LEU A 89 -9.21 6.43 -10.44
CA LEU A 89 -8.10 6.18 -11.36
C LEU A 89 -7.32 4.94 -10.92
N PHE A 90 -7.06 4.05 -11.87
CA PHE A 90 -6.20 2.88 -11.70
C PHE A 90 -5.17 2.80 -12.80
N ILE A 91 -4.01 2.24 -12.48
CA ILE A 91 -2.97 1.84 -13.42
C ILE A 91 -2.92 0.31 -13.51
N TYR A 92 -2.52 -0.22 -14.67
CA TYR A 92 -2.26 -1.65 -14.85
C TYR A 92 -0.79 -1.86 -15.16
N ARG A 93 -0.09 -2.58 -14.28
CA ARG A 93 1.34 -2.90 -14.42
C ARG A 93 1.64 -4.27 -13.82
N LEU A 94 2.62 -4.98 -14.39
CA LEU A 94 3.03 -6.30 -13.91
C LEU A 94 1.83 -7.25 -13.70
N ASP A 95 0.93 -7.27 -14.66
CA ASP A 95 -0.30 -8.06 -14.65
C ASP A 95 -1.28 -7.78 -13.51
N ASN A 96 -1.15 -6.65 -12.80
CA ASN A 96 -2.04 -6.27 -11.71
C ASN A 96 -2.56 -4.83 -11.86
N TRP A 97 -3.80 -4.62 -11.40
CA TRP A 97 -4.31 -3.28 -11.15
C TRP A 97 -3.68 -2.70 -9.88
N ASP A 98 -3.30 -1.44 -9.93
CA ASP A 98 -2.67 -0.72 -8.84
C ASP A 98 -3.16 0.73 -8.80
N LEU A 99 -2.82 1.46 -7.74
CA LEU A 99 -3.04 2.89 -7.64
C LEU A 99 -1.75 3.64 -8.03
N PRO A 100 -1.86 4.80 -8.70
CA PRO A 100 -0.69 5.58 -9.12
C PRO A 100 0.10 6.10 -7.93
N LYS A 101 1.42 5.88 -7.93
CA LYS A 101 2.35 6.21 -6.85
C LYS A 101 3.80 5.98 -7.26
N GLY A 102 4.67 6.82 -6.80
CA GLY A 102 6.10 6.59 -7.00
C GLY A 102 6.97 7.12 -5.87
N LYS A 103 8.27 7.15 -6.08
CA LYS A 103 9.25 7.45 -5.06
C LYS A 103 9.31 8.95 -4.77
N ILE A 104 9.34 9.33 -3.49
CA ILE A 104 9.61 10.71 -3.08
C ILE A 104 11.06 11.05 -3.40
N GLU A 105 11.29 12.14 -4.09
CA GLU A 105 12.62 12.63 -4.43
C GLU A 105 13.27 13.37 -3.25
N LYS A 106 14.60 13.50 -3.30
CA LYS A 106 15.34 14.14 -2.21
C LYS A 106 14.96 15.63 -2.08
N GLY A 107 14.40 15.99 -0.96
CA GLY A 107 13.99 17.36 -0.63
C GLY A 107 12.60 17.73 -1.12
N GLU A 108 11.88 16.80 -1.75
CA GLU A 108 10.50 16.99 -2.20
C GLU A 108 9.52 16.87 -1.03
N GLN A 109 8.44 17.67 -1.04
CA GLN A 109 7.35 17.50 -0.08
C GLN A 109 6.49 16.31 -0.46
N ILE A 110 5.92 15.63 0.54
CA ILE A 110 5.18 14.38 0.32
C ILE A 110 3.95 14.60 -0.59
N GLU A 111 3.23 15.71 -0.39
CA GLU A 111 2.08 16.10 -1.18
C GLU A 111 2.44 16.42 -2.62
N GLU A 112 3.57 17.08 -2.83
CA GLU A 112 4.09 17.41 -4.17
C GLU A 112 4.47 16.14 -4.92
N ALA A 113 5.18 15.22 -4.26
CA ALA A 113 5.52 13.92 -4.81
C ALA A 113 4.27 13.14 -5.23
N ALA A 114 3.23 13.12 -4.38
CA ALA A 114 1.99 12.41 -4.66
C ALA A 114 1.28 12.95 -5.91
N ILE A 115 1.26 14.28 -6.09
CA ILE A 115 0.67 14.90 -7.29
C ILE A 115 1.53 14.59 -8.52
N ARG A 116 2.85 14.84 -8.45
CA ARG A 116 3.79 14.60 -9.56
C ARG A 116 3.72 13.18 -10.06
N GLU A 117 3.75 12.18 -9.19
CA GLU A 117 3.71 10.78 -9.56
C GLU A 117 2.41 10.40 -10.27
N VAL A 118 1.26 10.91 -9.80
CA VAL A 118 -0.02 10.68 -10.49
C VAL A 118 -0.03 11.34 -11.87
N GLU A 119 0.51 12.56 -11.99
CA GLU A 119 0.61 13.28 -13.26
C GLU A 119 1.52 12.57 -14.25
N GLU A 120 2.68 12.08 -13.79
CA GLU A 120 3.67 11.36 -14.62
C GLU A 120 3.15 9.99 -15.06
N GLU A 121 2.63 9.19 -14.13
CA GLU A 121 2.16 7.83 -14.43
C GLU A 121 0.90 7.78 -15.30
N CYS A 122 0.04 8.83 -15.24
CA CYS A 122 -1.31 8.79 -15.82
C CYS A 122 -1.60 9.90 -16.84
N ALA A 123 -0.74 10.93 -16.96
CA ALA A 123 -0.97 12.16 -17.72
C ALA A 123 -2.26 12.91 -17.30
N VAL A 124 -2.64 12.81 -16.03
CA VAL A 124 -3.76 13.53 -15.43
C VAL A 124 -3.23 14.83 -14.85
N THR A 125 -3.96 15.93 -14.99
CA THR A 125 -3.56 17.25 -14.48
C THR A 125 -4.66 17.89 -13.64
N GLY A 126 -4.32 18.98 -12.95
CA GLY A 126 -5.28 19.73 -12.13
C GLY A 126 -5.73 18.98 -10.88
N LEU A 127 -4.86 18.14 -10.36
CA LEU A 127 -5.09 17.37 -9.14
C LEU A 127 -5.18 18.29 -7.91
N LYS A 128 -6.15 18.00 -7.04
CA LYS A 128 -6.31 18.66 -5.74
C LYS A 128 -6.36 17.60 -4.65
N ILE A 129 -5.47 17.70 -3.69
CA ILE A 129 -5.52 16.88 -2.47
C ILE A 129 -6.73 17.30 -1.65
N VAL A 130 -7.56 16.31 -1.27
CA VAL A 130 -8.72 16.49 -0.41
C VAL A 130 -8.34 16.23 1.04
N LYS A 131 -7.70 15.10 1.31
CA LYS A 131 -7.24 14.71 2.65
C LYS A 131 -6.16 13.61 2.56
N PRO A 132 -5.32 13.47 3.61
CA PRO A 132 -4.49 12.30 3.74
C PRO A 132 -5.33 11.04 4.03
N LEU A 133 -4.85 9.90 3.60
CA LEU A 133 -5.36 8.57 3.90
C LEU A 133 -4.34 7.78 4.74
N ASN A 134 -4.69 6.54 5.13
CA ASN A 134 -3.76 5.69 5.86
C ASN A 134 -2.55 5.30 5.00
N ASP A 135 -1.36 5.28 5.59
CA ASP A 135 -0.16 4.78 4.94
C ASP A 135 -0.24 3.27 4.71
N SER A 136 0.45 2.78 3.70
CA SER A 136 0.65 1.35 3.48
C SER A 136 2.13 0.97 3.54
N TYR A 137 2.40 -0.28 3.95
CA TYR A 137 3.76 -0.79 4.11
C TYR A 137 3.90 -2.11 3.36
N HIS A 138 4.96 -2.21 2.55
CA HIS A 138 5.24 -3.39 1.76
C HIS A 138 6.73 -3.74 1.81
N ILE A 139 7.04 -5.03 2.02
CA ILE A 139 8.41 -5.54 1.97
C ILE A 139 8.66 -6.25 0.65
N TYR A 140 9.78 -5.92 0.02
CA TYR A 140 10.32 -6.61 -1.14
C TYR A 140 11.85 -6.66 -1.06
N HIS A 141 12.48 -7.43 -1.92
CA HIS A 141 13.94 -7.52 -1.97
C HIS A 141 14.46 -6.76 -3.19
N LEU A 142 15.49 -5.98 -2.98
CA LEU A 142 16.25 -5.30 -4.03
C LEU A 142 17.72 -5.68 -3.87
N ASN A 143 18.30 -6.41 -4.84
CA ASN A 143 19.66 -6.94 -4.77
C ASN A 143 19.94 -7.67 -3.43
N ASP A 144 19.05 -8.60 -3.07
CA ASP A 144 19.05 -9.38 -1.83
C ASP A 144 18.89 -8.59 -0.52
N ASN A 145 18.78 -7.25 -0.58
CA ASN A 145 18.51 -6.43 0.59
C ASN A 145 17.00 -6.30 0.82
N PRO A 146 16.51 -6.57 2.03
CA PRO A 146 15.10 -6.37 2.36
C PRO A 146 14.81 -4.85 2.46
N ILE A 147 13.86 -4.41 1.65
CA ILE A 147 13.39 -3.03 1.60
C ILE A 147 12.00 -2.96 2.23
N LEU A 148 11.79 -2.00 3.10
CA LEU A 148 10.46 -1.62 3.56
C LEU A 148 10.04 -0.36 2.80
N LYS A 149 9.06 -0.51 1.89
CA LYS A 149 8.45 0.63 1.20
C LYS A 149 7.27 1.13 2.03
N LYS A 150 7.33 2.40 2.47
CA LYS A 150 6.21 3.15 3.01
C LYS A 150 5.59 3.96 1.89
N THR A 151 4.27 3.87 1.70
CA THR A 151 3.56 4.73 0.75
C THR A 151 2.58 5.60 1.49
N TYR A 152 2.72 6.91 1.33
CA TYR A 152 1.78 7.93 1.77
C TYR A 152 0.67 8.07 0.74
N TRP A 153 -0.58 7.99 1.16
CA TRP A 153 -1.73 8.05 0.28
C TRP A 153 -2.57 9.28 0.53
N PHE A 154 -3.08 9.84 -0.56
CA PHE A 154 -3.99 10.98 -0.51
C PHE A 154 -5.25 10.71 -1.31
N GLU A 155 -6.41 11.09 -0.76
CA GLU A 155 -7.61 11.27 -1.57
C GLU A 155 -7.43 12.53 -2.41
N MET A 156 -7.61 12.39 -3.72
CA MET A 156 -7.45 13.48 -4.68
C MET A 156 -8.67 13.61 -5.57
N GLN A 157 -8.89 14.80 -6.11
CA GLN A 157 -9.93 15.10 -7.08
C GLN A 157 -9.35 15.85 -8.26
N THR A 158 -9.94 15.62 -9.45
CA THR A 158 -9.60 16.35 -10.66
C THR A 158 -10.82 16.56 -11.54
N ASP A 159 -10.79 17.65 -12.29
CA ASP A 159 -11.74 17.98 -13.36
C ASP A 159 -11.23 17.54 -14.74
N PHE A 160 -10.11 16.83 -14.78
CA PHE A 160 -9.48 16.37 -16.02
C PHE A 160 -10.43 15.49 -16.83
N ASP A 161 -10.60 15.83 -18.11
CA ASP A 161 -11.40 15.10 -19.09
C ASP A 161 -10.59 14.74 -20.36
N GLY A 162 -9.27 14.95 -20.30
CA GLY A 162 -8.34 14.64 -21.37
C GLY A 162 -8.07 13.15 -21.53
N LYS A 163 -7.18 12.83 -22.45
CA LYS A 163 -6.76 11.45 -22.71
C LYS A 163 -5.76 10.99 -21.62
N LEU A 164 -6.05 9.85 -21.00
CA LEU A 164 -5.10 9.15 -20.14
C LEU A 164 -3.96 8.56 -20.97
N ILE A 165 -2.73 8.73 -20.51
CA ILE A 165 -1.53 8.21 -21.18
C ILE A 165 -0.69 7.47 -20.13
N PRO A 166 -0.50 6.15 -20.25
CA PRO A 166 0.35 5.40 -19.33
C PRO A 166 1.82 5.74 -19.54
N GLN A 167 2.57 5.86 -18.45
CA GLN A 167 4.02 6.00 -18.47
C GLN A 167 4.66 4.62 -18.71
N THR A 168 4.86 4.29 -19.97
CA THR A 168 5.34 2.96 -20.38
C THR A 168 6.76 2.64 -19.94
N GLU A 169 7.59 3.64 -19.69
CA GLU A 169 8.95 3.51 -19.17
C GLU A 169 8.97 2.89 -17.76
N GLU A 170 7.89 3.04 -17.00
CA GLU A 170 7.70 2.40 -15.69
C GLU A 170 6.94 1.07 -15.76
N GLY A 171 6.72 0.55 -16.97
CA GLY A 171 6.00 -0.70 -17.19
C GLY A 171 4.49 -0.58 -16.96
N ILE A 172 3.93 0.64 -17.00
CA ILE A 172 2.49 0.85 -16.95
C ILE A 172 1.93 0.63 -18.34
N GLU A 173 1.01 -0.33 -18.46
CA GLU A 173 0.41 -0.73 -19.74
C GLU A 173 -0.92 -0.03 -20.02
N LYS A 174 -1.68 0.25 -18.92
CA LYS A 174 -2.99 0.91 -19.02
C LYS A 174 -3.22 1.85 -17.86
N VAL A 175 -4.01 2.88 -18.13
CA VAL A 175 -4.58 3.79 -17.13
C VAL A 175 -6.07 3.93 -17.42
N GLU A 176 -6.91 3.67 -16.41
CA GLU A 176 -8.37 3.63 -16.61
C GLU A 176 -9.12 4.24 -15.43
N TRP A 177 -10.29 4.84 -15.70
CA TRP A 177 -11.25 5.30 -14.71
C TRP A 177 -12.26 4.21 -14.40
N PHE A 178 -12.32 3.74 -13.16
CA PHE A 178 -13.22 2.67 -12.72
C PHE A 178 -14.38 3.21 -11.89
N THR A 179 -15.59 2.72 -12.15
CA THR A 179 -16.73 2.86 -11.22
C THR A 179 -16.54 1.97 -10.00
N ASP A 180 -17.32 2.20 -8.94
CA ASP A 180 -17.27 1.36 -7.73
C ASP A 180 -17.58 -0.11 -8.02
N GLU A 181 -18.46 -0.39 -9.00
CA GLU A 181 -18.77 -1.74 -9.47
C GLU A 181 -17.55 -2.36 -10.17
N GLN A 182 -16.90 -1.61 -11.07
CA GLN A 182 -15.70 -2.07 -11.77
C GLN A 182 -14.53 -2.30 -10.82
N ILE A 183 -14.38 -1.50 -9.76
CA ILE A 183 -13.39 -1.74 -8.71
C ILE A 183 -13.60 -3.11 -8.09
N LYS A 184 -14.85 -3.46 -7.71
CA LYS A 184 -15.18 -4.76 -7.10
C LYS A 184 -15.03 -5.93 -8.07
N GLU A 185 -15.43 -5.76 -9.31
CA GLU A 185 -15.51 -6.84 -10.29
C GLU A 185 -14.21 -7.08 -11.03
N ILE A 186 -13.38 -6.04 -11.21
CA ILE A 186 -12.16 -6.09 -12.02
C ILE A 186 -10.93 -5.85 -11.14
N ALA A 187 -10.81 -4.65 -10.52
CA ALA A 187 -9.59 -4.26 -9.84
C ALA A 187 -9.30 -5.17 -8.64
N LEU A 188 -10.26 -5.37 -7.73
CA LEU A 188 -10.07 -6.17 -6.52
C LEU A 188 -9.86 -7.68 -6.78
N LYS A 189 -10.19 -8.16 -7.98
CA LYS A 189 -9.91 -9.56 -8.36
C LYS A 189 -8.49 -9.77 -8.88
N ASN A 190 -7.82 -8.70 -9.27
CA ASN A 190 -6.49 -8.75 -9.85
C ASN A 190 -5.64 -7.55 -9.39
N THR A 191 -5.47 -7.40 -8.09
CA THR A 191 -4.63 -6.36 -7.47
C THR A 191 -3.76 -6.97 -6.37
N TYR A 192 -2.78 -6.21 -5.90
CA TYR A 192 -1.95 -6.60 -4.77
C TYR A 192 -2.78 -6.64 -3.47
N SER A 193 -2.52 -7.63 -2.60
CA SER A 193 -3.23 -7.78 -1.32
C SER A 193 -3.14 -6.51 -0.45
N SER A 194 -2.03 -5.77 -0.52
CA SER A 194 -1.85 -4.48 0.15
C SER A 194 -2.82 -3.41 -0.36
N ILE A 195 -3.05 -3.34 -1.67
CA ILE A 195 -3.97 -2.39 -2.30
C ILE A 195 -5.42 -2.79 -2.01
N ALA A 196 -5.74 -4.09 -2.05
CA ALA A 196 -7.08 -4.58 -1.69
C ALA A 196 -7.43 -4.25 -0.24
N ASP A 197 -6.52 -4.49 0.73
CA ASP A 197 -6.72 -4.14 2.15
C ASP A 197 -6.82 -2.62 2.35
N PHE A 198 -5.98 -1.85 1.67
CA PHE A 198 -6.00 -0.40 1.72
C PHE A 198 -7.34 0.17 1.21
N LEU A 199 -7.81 -0.26 0.03
CA LEU A 199 -9.09 0.16 -0.53
C LEU A 199 -10.27 -0.24 0.39
N ALA A 200 -10.26 -1.47 0.93
CA ALA A 200 -11.28 -1.94 1.87
C ALA A 200 -11.35 -1.09 3.16
N SER A 201 -10.22 -0.53 3.60
CA SER A 201 -10.17 0.34 4.78
C SER A 201 -10.53 1.79 4.46
N SER A 202 -10.25 2.26 3.25
CA SER A 202 -10.43 3.67 2.83
C SER A 202 -11.82 3.95 2.25
N LEU A 203 -12.50 2.93 1.69
CA LEU A 203 -13.84 3.05 1.08
C LEU A 203 -15.01 2.81 2.07
N ARG A 204 -14.71 2.54 3.35
CA ARG A 204 -15.73 2.30 4.40
C ARG A 204 -16.17 3.56 5.15
N THR A 205 -15.84 4.76 4.65
CA THR A 205 -16.26 6.05 5.26
C THR A 205 -17.45 6.65 4.54
#